data_887831202e944e2df826f5a3f927732e
#
_entry.id   887831202e944e2df826f5a3f927732e
#
_cell.length_a   1.000
_cell.length_b   1.000
_cell.length_c   1.000
_cell.angle_alpha   90.00
_cell.angle_beta   90.00
_cell.angle_gamma   90.00
#
_symmetry.space_group_name_H-M   'P 1'
#
loop_
_entity.id
_entity.type
_entity.pdbx_description
1 polymer ?
#
loop_
_entity_poly.entity_id
_entity_poly.type
_entity_poly.pdbx_seq_one_letter_code
_entity_poly.pdbx_strand_id
1 'polypeptide(L)'
;MNQEFCKDVDAALKRIATHIRETPVEFSHSMSNSSGSKVFLKLENFQITGSFKARGAVNKMSLMAEENPEKIITASSGNHGSAVAYAASILGLDTLIFLPENVSSAKLNKIKQFGAKVDIKSKDAGNAEKAARAYALKHGYPYLSPYNDYDVIAGQGTIAAEVTQQATGIDAVFIAVGGGGLISGIGGYLKQMNPDVQIIACSPENSAAMHYSLEAGNIIDINHLATISDGTAGALEKNSITYEYCHSVIDESILLTEDEIFSGMREFMNSHQMMIEGAAGVAIAGFLKMQHQFQNKQVLIVICGANISSEKLMEVLS
;
A
#
# COMPACT_ATOMS: atom_id res chain seq x y z
N MET A 1 6.33 -4.72 -17.11
CA MET A 1 4.88 -4.74 -17.39
C MET A 1 4.63 -4.28 -18.82
N ASN A 2 3.50 -4.62 -19.43
CA ASN A 2 3.21 -4.38 -20.84
C ASN A 2 1.87 -3.66 -21.02
N GLN A 3 1.48 -3.37 -22.29
CA GLN A 3 0.19 -2.73 -22.59
C GLN A 3 -1.04 -3.52 -22.12
N GLU A 4 -0.93 -4.83 -21.95
CA GLU A 4 -2.00 -5.67 -21.42
C GLU A 4 -2.28 -5.34 -19.95
N PHE A 5 -1.24 -5.12 -19.15
CA PHE A 5 -1.38 -4.68 -17.77
C PHE A 5 -2.18 -3.37 -17.64
N CYS A 6 -1.96 -2.39 -18.54
CA CYS A 6 -2.75 -1.16 -18.52
C CYS A 6 -4.24 -1.41 -18.80
N LYS A 7 -4.56 -2.32 -19.73
CA LYS A 7 -5.96 -2.70 -19.99
C LYS A 7 -6.61 -3.36 -18.78
N ASP A 8 -5.86 -4.19 -18.05
CA ASP A 8 -6.35 -4.83 -16.82
C ASP A 8 -6.56 -3.82 -15.70
N VAL A 9 -5.69 -2.81 -15.58
CA VAL A 9 -5.88 -1.68 -14.66
C VAL A 9 -7.11 -0.86 -15.03
N ASP A 10 -7.32 -0.55 -16.31
CA ASP A 10 -8.49 0.18 -16.78
C ASP A 10 -9.80 -0.61 -16.56
N ALA A 11 -9.74 -1.93 -16.73
CA ALA A 11 -10.85 -2.82 -16.41
C ALA A 11 -11.10 -2.88 -14.89
N ALA A 12 -10.04 -2.93 -14.09
CA ALA A 12 -10.12 -2.85 -12.63
C ALA A 12 -10.76 -1.53 -12.18
N LEU A 13 -10.33 -0.39 -12.74
CA LEU A 13 -10.89 0.93 -12.42
C LEU A 13 -12.41 0.96 -12.63
N LYS A 14 -12.89 0.44 -13.77
CA LYS A 14 -14.33 0.34 -14.06
C LYS A 14 -15.04 -0.59 -13.07
N ARG A 15 -14.44 -1.72 -12.74
CA ARG A 15 -15.02 -2.73 -11.83
C ARG A 15 -15.21 -2.20 -10.42
N ILE A 16 -14.25 -1.42 -9.91
CA ILE A 16 -14.28 -0.95 -8.53
C ILE A 16 -14.94 0.42 -8.37
N ALA A 17 -15.23 1.14 -9.45
CA ALA A 17 -15.66 2.55 -9.44
C ALA A 17 -16.86 2.86 -8.52
N THR A 18 -17.82 1.94 -8.38
CA THR A 18 -19.00 2.12 -7.53
C THR A 18 -18.75 1.77 -6.06
N HIS A 19 -17.60 1.18 -5.75
CA HIS A 19 -17.28 0.60 -4.46
C HIS A 19 -16.15 1.31 -3.72
N ILE A 20 -15.42 2.19 -4.40
CA ILE A 20 -14.31 2.95 -3.83
C ILE A 20 -14.48 4.44 -4.10
N ARG A 21 -13.66 5.25 -3.46
CA ARG A 21 -13.57 6.68 -3.78
C ARG A 21 -12.52 6.91 -4.85
N GLU A 22 -12.84 7.74 -5.83
CA GLU A 22 -11.82 8.44 -6.58
C GLU A 22 -11.18 9.46 -5.62
N THR A 23 -9.91 9.25 -5.28
CA THR A 23 -9.23 10.12 -4.32
C THR A 23 -8.60 11.32 -5.03
N PRO A 24 -8.55 12.49 -4.41
CA PRO A 24 -8.01 13.68 -5.08
C PRO A 24 -6.48 13.62 -5.24
N VAL A 25 -6.00 14.33 -6.26
CA VAL A 25 -4.62 14.81 -6.34
C VAL A 25 -4.63 16.28 -5.96
N GLU A 26 -3.99 16.63 -4.85
CA GLU A 26 -3.92 18.00 -4.34
C GLU A 26 -2.53 18.61 -4.48
N PHE A 27 -2.46 19.89 -4.80
CA PHE A 27 -1.21 20.64 -4.85
C PHE A 27 -0.77 21.03 -3.44
N SER A 28 0.45 20.67 -3.06
CA SER A 28 1.05 21.05 -1.78
C SER A 28 1.78 22.39 -1.90
N HIS A 29 1.17 23.46 -1.45
CA HIS A 29 1.80 24.79 -1.43
C HIS A 29 3.04 24.83 -0.53
N SER A 30 2.95 24.22 0.65
CA SER A 30 4.03 24.17 1.64
C SER A 30 5.28 23.48 1.06
N MET A 31 5.13 22.22 0.61
CA MET A 31 6.26 21.45 0.07
C MET A 31 6.79 22.02 -1.25
N SER A 32 5.92 22.62 -2.06
CA SER A 32 6.35 23.25 -3.31
C SER A 32 7.21 24.49 -3.05
N ASN A 33 6.81 25.33 -2.09
CA ASN A 33 7.56 26.54 -1.74
C ASN A 33 8.94 26.21 -1.11
N SER A 34 9.01 25.16 -0.28
CA SER A 34 10.26 24.77 0.39
C SER A 34 11.25 24.09 -0.54
N SER A 35 10.78 23.31 -1.51
CA SER A 35 11.63 22.51 -2.40
C SER A 35 11.98 23.17 -3.73
N GLY A 36 11.19 24.13 -4.19
CA GLY A 36 11.27 24.66 -5.56
C GLY A 36 10.73 23.71 -6.63
N SER A 37 10.02 22.63 -6.22
CA SER A 37 9.31 21.70 -7.09
C SER A 37 7.83 22.03 -7.15
N LYS A 38 7.07 21.47 -8.10
CA LYS A 38 5.61 21.41 -8.01
C LYS A 38 5.21 20.10 -7.38
N VAL A 39 4.82 20.11 -6.12
CA VAL A 39 4.50 18.89 -5.35
C VAL A 39 3.00 18.64 -5.34
N PHE A 40 2.61 17.47 -5.76
CA PHE A 40 1.25 16.95 -5.74
C PHE A 40 1.14 15.75 -4.77
N LEU A 41 -0.01 15.61 -4.13
CA LEU A 41 -0.31 14.59 -3.15
C LEU A 41 -1.47 13.73 -3.65
N LYS A 42 -1.26 12.44 -3.87
CA LYS A 42 -2.36 11.50 -4.12
C LYS A 42 -2.88 10.96 -2.80
N LEU A 43 -4.08 11.36 -2.41
CA LEU A 43 -4.61 11.23 -1.04
C LEU A 43 -5.37 9.92 -0.81
N GLU A 44 -4.67 8.78 -0.83
CA GLU A 44 -5.25 7.46 -0.49
C GLU A 44 -5.59 7.30 1.01
N ASN A 45 -5.14 8.20 1.86
CA ASN A 45 -5.60 8.32 3.25
C ASN A 45 -7.11 8.64 3.35
N PHE A 46 -7.73 9.21 2.31
CA PHE A 46 -9.17 9.44 2.21
C PHE A 46 -9.95 8.26 1.61
N GLN A 47 -9.30 7.16 1.25
CA GLN A 47 -10.01 6.00 0.74
C GLN A 47 -10.94 5.41 1.80
N ILE A 48 -11.99 4.70 1.36
CA ILE A 48 -13.12 4.23 2.20
C ILE A 48 -12.70 3.48 3.47
N THR A 49 -11.60 2.68 3.38
CA THR A 49 -11.05 1.97 4.54
C THR A 49 -9.86 2.71 5.19
N GLY A 50 -9.62 3.97 4.79
CA GLY A 50 -8.50 4.79 5.26
C GLY A 50 -7.16 4.38 4.67
N SER A 51 -7.12 3.62 3.57
CA SER A 51 -5.90 3.29 2.83
C SER A 51 -6.21 2.74 1.43
N PHE A 52 -5.21 2.79 0.56
CA PHE A 52 -5.25 2.28 -0.82
C PHE A 52 -5.65 0.80 -0.95
N LYS A 53 -5.50 0.01 0.11
CA LYS A 53 -5.73 -1.45 0.09
C LYS A 53 -7.15 -1.83 -0.36
N ALA A 54 -8.14 -0.96 -0.18
CA ALA A 54 -9.49 -1.17 -0.66
C ALA A 54 -9.55 -1.46 -2.16
N ARG A 55 -8.72 -0.78 -2.97
CA ARG A 55 -8.69 -0.91 -4.43
C ARG A 55 -8.38 -2.33 -4.88
N GLY A 56 -7.24 -2.87 -4.44
CA GLY A 56 -6.82 -4.24 -4.79
C GLY A 56 -7.73 -5.30 -4.19
N ALA A 57 -8.19 -5.12 -2.93
CA ALA A 57 -9.09 -6.07 -2.29
C ALA A 57 -10.44 -6.14 -3.02
N VAL A 58 -11.05 -5.01 -3.34
CA VAL A 58 -12.33 -4.97 -4.06
C VAL A 58 -12.16 -5.54 -5.48
N ASN A 59 -11.09 -5.17 -6.21
CA ASN A 59 -10.84 -5.70 -7.54
C ASN A 59 -10.74 -7.22 -7.54
N LYS A 60 -9.85 -7.78 -6.71
CA LYS A 60 -9.65 -9.23 -6.65
C LYS A 60 -10.90 -9.97 -6.20
N MET A 61 -11.55 -9.49 -5.15
CA MET A 61 -12.75 -10.15 -4.62
C MET A 61 -13.95 -10.06 -5.55
N SER A 62 -14.07 -9.00 -6.37
CA SER A 62 -15.10 -8.93 -7.43
C SER A 62 -14.89 -10.01 -8.48
N LEU A 63 -13.63 -10.29 -8.88
CA LEU A 63 -13.34 -11.40 -9.79
C LEU A 63 -13.60 -12.76 -9.15
N MET A 64 -13.18 -12.92 -7.89
CA MET A 64 -13.45 -14.17 -7.15
C MET A 64 -14.96 -14.42 -6.96
N ALA A 65 -15.79 -13.38 -6.83
CA ALA A 65 -17.24 -13.51 -6.69
C ALA A 65 -17.90 -14.20 -7.90
N GLU A 66 -17.32 -14.06 -9.10
CA GLU A 66 -17.80 -14.74 -10.30
C GLU A 66 -17.65 -16.27 -10.21
N GLU A 67 -16.66 -16.75 -9.42
CA GLU A 67 -16.43 -18.18 -9.15
C GLU A 67 -17.28 -18.72 -7.99
N ASN A 68 -18.01 -17.84 -7.29
CA ASN A 68 -18.88 -18.14 -6.13
C ASN A 68 -18.18 -18.99 -5.05
N PRO A 69 -17.04 -18.57 -4.50
CA PRO A 69 -16.31 -19.34 -3.51
C PRO A 69 -17.09 -19.46 -2.22
N GLU A 70 -17.09 -20.64 -1.59
CA GLU A 70 -17.74 -20.84 -0.28
C GLU A 70 -17.16 -19.88 0.79
N LYS A 71 -15.85 -19.63 0.74
CA LYS A 71 -15.15 -18.78 1.69
C LYS A 71 -13.82 -18.28 1.13
N ILE A 72 -13.45 -17.05 1.48
CA ILE A 72 -12.15 -16.46 1.16
C ILE A 72 -11.34 -16.32 2.46
N ILE A 73 -10.08 -16.70 2.40
CA ILE A 73 -9.17 -16.69 3.55
C ILE A 73 -8.10 -15.62 3.36
N THR A 74 -7.80 -14.89 4.43
CA THR A 74 -6.64 -13.99 4.47
C THR A 74 -6.07 -13.89 5.89
N ALA A 75 -4.90 -13.26 6.04
CA ALA A 75 -4.31 -12.93 7.31
C ALA A 75 -3.80 -11.49 7.30
N SER A 76 -4.40 -10.62 8.08
CA SER A 76 -3.92 -9.26 8.30
C SER A 76 -4.74 -8.55 9.37
N SER A 77 -4.10 -7.97 10.37
CA SER A 77 -4.74 -7.09 11.36
C SER A 77 -4.79 -5.61 10.92
N GLY A 78 -4.11 -5.26 9.81
CA GLY A 78 -3.96 -3.88 9.33
C GLY A 78 -4.88 -3.53 8.16
N ASN A 79 -4.35 -2.70 7.28
CA ASN A 79 -5.06 -2.14 6.13
C ASN A 79 -5.67 -3.20 5.20
N HIS A 80 -4.95 -4.31 4.97
CA HIS A 80 -5.45 -5.37 4.11
C HIS A 80 -6.65 -6.10 4.74
N GLY A 81 -6.57 -6.46 6.03
CA GLY A 81 -7.69 -7.11 6.72
C GLY A 81 -8.95 -6.27 6.71
N SER A 82 -8.83 -4.95 6.94
CA SER A 82 -9.95 -4.01 6.86
C SER A 82 -10.51 -3.90 5.44
N ALA A 83 -9.63 -3.90 4.42
CA ALA A 83 -10.03 -3.82 3.02
C ALA A 83 -10.77 -5.09 2.56
N VAL A 84 -10.29 -6.28 2.96
CA VAL A 84 -10.96 -7.56 2.67
C VAL A 84 -12.31 -7.64 3.38
N ALA A 85 -12.39 -7.23 4.65
CA ALA A 85 -13.66 -7.20 5.38
C ALA A 85 -14.68 -6.26 4.70
N TYR A 86 -14.25 -5.08 4.26
CA TYR A 86 -15.08 -4.16 3.50
C TYR A 86 -15.54 -4.77 2.18
N ALA A 87 -14.63 -5.31 1.37
CA ALA A 87 -14.94 -5.92 0.08
C ALA A 87 -15.93 -7.09 0.24
N ALA A 88 -15.72 -7.93 1.26
CA ALA A 88 -16.66 -9.02 1.59
C ALA A 88 -18.06 -8.51 1.90
N SER A 89 -18.17 -7.45 2.69
CA SER A 89 -19.44 -6.85 3.08
C SER A 89 -20.23 -6.34 1.88
N ILE A 90 -19.59 -5.65 0.93
CA ILE A 90 -20.30 -5.07 -0.23
C ILE A 90 -20.61 -6.09 -1.32
N LEU A 91 -19.85 -7.18 -1.40
CA LEU A 91 -20.00 -8.24 -2.40
C LEU A 91 -20.80 -9.45 -1.87
N GLY A 92 -21.17 -9.46 -0.60
CA GLY A 92 -21.90 -10.56 0.01
C GLY A 92 -21.11 -11.86 0.14
N LEU A 93 -19.78 -11.78 0.29
CA LEU A 93 -18.88 -12.93 0.35
C LEU A 93 -18.54 -13.33 1.79
N ASP A 94 -18.47 -14.62 2.07
CA ASP A 94 -17.99 -15.12 3.38
C ASP A 94 -16.46 -15.09 3.44
N THR A 95 -15.93 -14.50 4.51
CA THR A 95 -14.48 -14.39 4.71
C THR A 95 -14.09 -14.82 6.12
N LEU A 96 -12.89 -15.41 6.23
CA LEU A 96 -12.26 -15.68 7.50
C LEU A 96 -10.87 -15.02 7.53
N ILE A 97 -10.68 -14.08 8.45
CA ILE A 97 -9.46 -13.29 8.61
C ILE A 97 -8.70 -13.79 9.83
N PHE A 98 -7.49 -14.30 9.60
CA PHE A 98 -6.60 -14.75 10.66
C PHE A 98 -5.84 -13.57 11.27
N LEU A 99 -5.84 -13.49 12.59
CA LEU A 99 -5.26 -12.39 13.35
C LEU A 99 -4.34 -12.93 14.45
N PRO A 100 -3.29 -12.18 14.84
CA PRO A 100 -2.50 -12.53 16.01
C PRO A 100 -3.26 -12.22 17.31
N GLU A 101 -2.95 -12.93 18.38
CA GLU A 101 -3.55 -12.75 19.72
C GLU A 101 -3.36 -11.32 20.28
N ASN A 102 -2.23 -10.69 19.93
CA ASN A 102 -1.88 -9.33 20.36
C ASN A 102 -2.48 -8.22 19.46
N VAL A 103 -3.46 -8.55 18.60
CA VAL A 103 -4.15 -7.53 17.81
C VAL A 103 -4.81 -6.48 18.70
N SER A 104 -4.57 -5.19 18.42
CA SER A 104 -5.22 -4.12 19.20
C SER A 104 -6.74 -4.12 19.00
N SER A 105 -7.49 -3.71 20.03
CA SER A 105 -8.94 -3.62 19.97
C SER A 105 -9.42 -2.70 18.85
N ALA A 106 -8.70 -1.62 18.57
CA ALA A 106 -9.02 -0.69 17.50
C ALA A 106 -8.94 -1.36 16.12
N LYS A 107 -7.86 -2.11 15.83
CA LYS A 107 -7.71 -2.86 14.58
C LYS A 107 -8.77 -3.97 14.45
N LEU A 108 -9.02 -4.71 15.52
CA LEU A 108 -10.04 -5.75 15.56
C LEU A 108 -11.44 -5.20 15.29
N ASN A 109 -11.80 -4.10 15.96
CA ASN A 109 -13.11 -3.46 15.80
C ASN A 109 -13.30 -2.94 14.37
N LYS A 110 -12.24 -2.40 13.75
CA LYS A 110 -12.27 -1.94 12.36
C LYS A 110 -12.57 -3.06 11.36
N ILE A 111 -12.07 -4.27 11.61
CA ILE A 111 -12.40 -5.45 10.78
C ILE A 111 -13.82 -5.92 11.06
N LYS A 112 -14.21 -6.04 12.35
CA LYS A 112 -15.53 -6.53 12.75
C LYS A 112 -16.68 -5.61 12.34
N GLN A 113 -16.47 -4.30 12.22
CA GLN A 113 -17.53 -3.37 11.79
C GLN A 113 -18.07 -3.68 10.39
N PHE A 114 -17.30 -4.39 9.56
CA PHE A 114 -17.74 -4.87 8.24
C PHE A 114 -18.32 -6.29 8.26
N GLY A 115 -18.51 -6.90 9.44
CA GLY A 115 -19.13 -8.22 9.59
C GLY A 115 -18.23 -9.42 9.31
N ALA A 116 -16.94 -9.22 9.05
CA ALA A 116 -16.01 -10.32 8.76
C ALA A 116 -15.79 -11.23 9.97
N LYS A 117 -15.71 -12.55 9.71
CA LYS A 117 -15.33 -13.54 10.71
C LYS A 117 -13.84 -13.51 10.94
N VAL A 118 -13.39 -13.68 12.19
CA VAL A 118 -11.98 -13.66 12.56
C VAL A 118 -11.57 -14.92 13.33
N ASP A 119 -10.34 -15.39 13.11
CA ASP A 119 -9.65 -16.40 13.93
C ASP A 119 -8.46 -15.73 14.63
N ILE A 120 -8.45 -15.74 15.97
CA ILE A 120 -7.47 -15.02 16.81
C ILE A 120 -6.73 -16.03 17.69
N LYS A 121 -5.99 -16.96 17.09
CA LYS A 121 -5.29 -18.03 17.82
C LYS A 121 -3.79 -18.07 17.56
N SER A 122 -3.27 -17.13 16.78
CA SER A 122 -1.88 -17.12 16.39
C SER A 122 -1.06 -16.17 17.25
N LYS A 123 0.15 -16.59 17.66
CA LYS A 123 1.02 -15.80 18.53
C LYS A 123 1.45 -14.46 17.93
N ASP A 124 1.70 -14.43 16.63
CA ASP A 124 2.16 -13.26 15.89
C ASP A 124 1.59 -13.25 14.45
N ALA A 125 1.85 -12.18 13.70
CA ALA A 125 1.34 -12.00 12.35
C ALA A 125 1.85 -13.06 11.36
N GLY A 126 3.12 -13.48 11.47
CA GLY A 126 3.70 -14.51 10.61
C GLY A 126 3.07 -15.88 10.86
N ASN A 127 2.79 -16.21 12.12
CA ASN A 127 2.06 -17.43 12.48
C ASN A 127 0.60 -17.37 12.03
N ALA A 128 -0.04 -16.20 12.10
CA ALA A 128 -1.40 -16.00 11.58
C ALA A 128 -1.45 -16.25 10.06
N GLU A 129 -0.49 -15.73 9.30
CA GLU A 129 -0.41 -15.97 7.86
C GLU A 129 -0.19 -17.44 7.52
N LYS A 130 0.76 -18.11 8.18
CA LYS A 130 1.01 -19.54 7.99
C LYS A 130 -0.23 -20.37 8.29
N ALA A 131 -0.95 -20.07 9.38
CA ALA A 131 -2.19 -20.75 9.75
C ALA A 131 -3.30 -20.52 8.71
N ALA A 132 -3.45 -19.29 8.21
CA ALA A 132 -4.43 -18.94 7.18
C ALA A 132 -4.18 -19.70 5.88
N ARG A 133 -2.92 -19.74 5.40
CA ARG A 133 -2.53 -20.47 4.20
C ARG A 133 -2.75 -21.98 4.35
N ALA A 134 -2.37 -22.56 5.48
CA ALA A 134 -2.60 -23.96 5.78
C ALA A 134 -4.10 -24.30 5.84
N TYR A 135 -4.91 -23.42 6.43
CA TYR A 135 -6.36 -23.56 6.49
C TYR A 135 -6.98 -23.48 5.09
N ALA A 136 -6.60 -22.50 4.29
CA ALA A 136 -7.05 -22.34 2.92
C ALA A 136 -6.75 -23.60 2.08
N LEU A 137 -5.50 -24.07 2.11
CA LEU A 137 -5.08 -25.27 1.39
C LEU A 137 -5.85 -26.53 1.83
N LYS A 138 -6.01 -26.73 3.15
CA LYS A 138 -6.71 -27.90 3.71
C LYS A 138 -8.17 -28.00 3.26
N HIS A 139 -8.83 -26.85 3.11
CA HIS A 139 -10.27 -26.79 2.80
C HIS A 139 -10.56 -26.46 1.33
N GLY A 140 -9.54 -26.23 0.51
CA GLY A 140 -9.72 -25.84 -0.89
C GLY A 140 -10.26 -24.41 -1.07
N TYR A 141 -10.08 -23.54 -0.06
CA TYR A 141 -10.51 -22.15 -0.14
C TYR A 141 -9.43 -21.26 -0.75
N PRO A 142 -9.79 -20.24 -1.53
CA PRO A 142 -8.83 -19.26 -2.02
C PRO A 142 -8.23 -18.44 -0.88
N TYR A 143 -6.90 -18.20 -0.97
CA TYR A 143 -6.18 -17.29 -0.09
C TYR A 143 -5.94 -15.96 -0.80
N LEU A 144 -6.33 -14.85 -0.19
CA LEU A 144 -6.12 -13.51 -0.73
C LEU A 144 -4.87 -12.88 -0.11
N SER A 145 -3.82 -12.74 -0.92
CA SER A 145 -2.56 -12.09 -0.53
C SER A 145 -2.71 -10.56 -0.51
N PRO A 146 -2.05 -9.85 0.43
CA PRO A 146 -2.08 -8.39 0.51
C PRO A 146 -1.35 -7.67 -0.64
N TYR A 147 -0.54 -8.37 -1.44
CA TYR A 147 0.30 -7.78 -2.49
C TYR A 147 0.74 -8.76 -3.58
N ASN A 148 0.92 -10.06 -3.24
CA ASN A 148 1.43 -11.08 -4.15
C ASN A 148 0.30 -11.73 -4.95
N ASP A 149 -0.40 -10.92 -5.73
CA ASP A 149 -1.50 -11.33 -6.60
C ASP A 149 -1.64 -10.28 -7.72
N TYR A 150 -1.72 -10.75 -8.97
CA TYR A 150 -1.78 -9.89 -10.15
C TYR A 150 -2.99 -8.95 -10.14
N ASP A 151 -4.16 -9.45 -9.77
CA ASP A 151 -5.39 -8.65 -9.76
C ASP A 151 -5.39 -7.64 -8.59
N VAL A 152 -4.75 -7.99 -7.46
CA VAL A 152 -4.50 -7.02 -6.38
C VAL A 152 -3.59 -5.90 -6.89
N ILE A 153 -2.50 -6.22 -7.60
CA ILE A 153 -1.59 -5.23 -8.19
C ILE A 153 -2.31 -4.35 -9.21
N ALA A 154 -3.12 -4.94 -10.09
CA ALA A 154 -3.92 -4.19 -11.07
C ALA A 154 -4.91 -3.24 -10.37
N GLY A 155 -5.55 -3.68 -9.29
CA GLY A 155 -6.39 -2.84 -8.45
C GLY A 155 -5.64 -1.64 -7.86
N GLN A 156 -4.40 -1.82 -7.39
CA GLN A 156 -3.56 -0.71 -6.91
C GLN A 156 -3.14 0.21 -8.05
N GLY A 157 -2.94 -0.32 -9.25
CA GLY A 157 -2.64 0.45 -10.46
C GLY A 157 -3.72 1.48 -10.83
N THR A 158 -4.97 1.29 -10.39
CA THR A 158 -6.06 2.26 -10.60
C THR A 158 -5.76 3.65 -10.03
N ILE A 159 -4.88 3.75 -9.03
CA ILE A 159 -4.36 5.02 -8.54
C ILE A 159 -3.67 5.80 -9.66
N ALA A 160 -2.82 5.13 -10.41
CA ALA A 160 -2.11 5.74 -11.53
C ALA A 160 -3.04 6.14 -12.68
N ALA A 161 -4.05 5.31 -12.97
CA ALA A 161 -5.07 5.64 -13.96
C ALA A 161 -5.87 6.92 -13.58
N GLU A 162 -6.21 7.09 -12.30
CA GLU A 162 -6.79 8.34 -11.78
C GLU A 162 -5.80 9.52 -11.89
N VAL A 163 -4.55 9.31 -11.50
CA VAL A 163 -3.50 10.35 -11.54
C VAL A 163 -3.32 10.90 -12.96
N THR A 164 -3.32 10.06 -13.98
CA THR A 164 -3.17 10.52 -15.38
C THR A 164 -4.33 11.39 -15.86
N GLN A 165 -5.48 11.33 -15.19
CA GLN A 165 -6.64 12.19 -15.49
C GLN A 165 -6.64 13.47 -14.63
N GLN A 166 -6.05 13.42 -13.42
CA GLN A 166 -6.08 14.50 -12.44
C GLN A 166 -4.87 15.44 -12.51
N ALA A 167 -3.73 14.95 -13.02
CA ALA A 167 -2.49 15.72 -13.15
C ALA A 167 -1.74 15.33 -14.43
N THR A 168 -1.04 16.29 -15.03
CA THR A 168 -0.23 16.06 -16.24
C THR A 168 1.21 16.43 -15.98
N GLY A 169 2.14 15.76 -16.66
CA GLY A 169 3.56 16.11 -16.62
C GLY A 169 4.25 15.76 -15.31
N ILE A 170 3.82 14.70 -14.61
CA ILE A 170 4.53 14.19 -13.42
C ILE A 170 5.88 13.62 -13.86
N ASP A 171 6.96 14.17 -13.30
CA ASP A 171 8.35 13.77 -13.54
C ASP A 171 8.80 12.65 -12.60
N ALA A 172 8.32 12.63 -11.35
CA ALA A 172 8.71 11.64 -10.36
C ALA A 172 7.56 11.29 -9.40
N VAL A 173 7.55 10.05 -8.91
CA VAL A 173 6.55 9.57 -7.94
C VAL A 173 7.24 8.90 -6.76
N PHE A 174 6.97 9.37 -5.55
CA PHE A 174 7.48 8.81 -4.30
C PHE A 174 6.44 7.87 -3.70
N ILE A 175 6.83 6.60 -3.47
CA ILE A 175 5.92 5.55 -3.05
C ILE A 175 6.55 4.73 -1.93
N ALA A 176 5.83 4.56 -0.83
CA ALA A 176 6.24 3.67 0.25
C ALA A 176 6.18 2.19 -0.19
N VAL A 177 7.21 1.43 0.14
CA VAL A 177 7.36 0.03 -0.28
C VAL A 177 7.48 -0.90 0.92
N GLY A 178 6.55 -1.88 0.97
CA GLY A 178 6.67 -3.09 1.77
C GLY A 178 6.74 -4.30 0.84
N GLY A 179 5.64 -5.02 0.65
CA GLY A 179 5.55 -6.16 -0.28
C GLY A 179 5.52 -5.82 -1.78
N GLY A 180 5.61 -4.55 -2.15
CA GLY A 180 5.76 -4.11 -3.55
C GLY A 180 4.47 -3.96 -4.37
N GLY A 181 3.29 -4.37 -3.89
CA GLY A 181 2.06 -4.34 -4.69
C GLY A 181 1.61 -2.94 -5.13
N LEU A 182 1.78 -1.93 -4.27
CA LEU A 182 1.41 -0.54 -4.57
C LEU A 182 2.31 0.04 -5.68
N ILE A 183 3.62 -0.02 -5.48
CA ILE A 183 4.59 0.53 -6.43
C ILE A 183 4.59 -0.21 -7.76
N SER A 184 4.38 -1.53 -7.74
CA SER A 184 4.22 -2.34 -8.96
C SER A 184 3.02 -1.89 -9.77
N GLY A 185 1.87 -1.68 -9.13
CA GLY A 185 0.65 -1.22 -9.80
C GLY A 185 0.80 0.18 -10.37
N ILE A 186 1.25 1.14 -9.57
CA ILE A 186 1.42 2.54 -9.98
C ILE A 186 2.52 2.65 -11.04
N GLY A 187 3.71 2.13 -10.75
CA GLY A 187 4.87 2.23 -11.65
C GLY A 187 4.62 1.50 -12.96
N GLY A 188 4.00 0.32 -12.91
CA GLY A 188 3.65 -0.45 -14.11
C GLY A 188 2.74 0.29 -15.06
N TYR A 189 1.74 1.01 -14.55
CA TYR A 189 0.85 1.82 -15.37
C TYR A 189 1.53 3.10 -15.87
N LEU A 190 2.16 3.87 -14.97
CA LEU A 190 2.76 5.16 -15.34
C LEU A 190 3.92 5.00 -16.33
N LYS A 191 4.78 3.99 -16.19
CA LYS A 191 5.88 3.72 -17.14
C LYS A 191 5.40 3.39 -18.55
N GLN A 192 4.19 2.86 -18.71
CA GLN A 192 3.59 2.67 -20.04
C GLN A 192 3.04 3.97 -20.63
N MET A 193 2.56 4.89 -19.79
CA MET A 193 2.04 6.20 -20.22
C MET A 193 3.16 7.21 -20.46
N ASN A 194 4.19 7.20 -19.60
CA ASN A 194 5.38 8.03 -19.68
C ASN A 194 6.59 7.22 -19.22
N PRO A 195 7.41 6.66 -20.14
CA PRO A 195 8.58 5.87 -19.80
C PRO A 195 9.65 6.64 -19.00
N ASP A 196 9.67 7.97 -19.10
CA ASP A 196 10.66 8.83 -18.46
C ASP A 196 10.28 9.20 -17.01
N VAL A 197 9.06 8.87 -16.53
CA VAL A 197 8.67 9.12 -15.16
C VAL A 197 9.57 8.34 -14.19
N GLN A 198 10.13 9.01 -13.19
CA GLN A 198 10.94 8.38 -12.17
C GLN A 198 10.07 7.78 -11.06
N ILE A 199 10.26 6.50 -10.77
CA ILE A 199 9.57 5.78 -9.69
C ILE A 199 10.53 5.58 -8.53
N ILE A 200 10.32 6.31 -7.44
CA ILE A 200 11.18 6.32 -6.27
C ILE A 200 10.56 5.45 -5.18
N ALA A 201 11.22 4.35 -4.88
CA ALA A 201 10.85 3.43 -3.81
C ALA A 201 11.36 3.94 -2.46
N CYS A 202 10.48 4.13 -1.50
CA CYS A 202 10.82 4.60 -0.17
C CYS A 202 10.57 3.49 0.86
N SER A 203 11.57 3.12 1.65
CA SER A 203 11.45 2.07 2.66
C SER A 203 12.04 2.50 4.00
N PRO A 204 11.40 2.13 5.15
CA PRO A 204 12.04 2.31 6.44
C PRO A 204 13.29 1.41 6.54
N GLU A 205 14.43 1.92 6.96
CA GLU A 205 15.67 1.14 7.07
C GLU A 205 15.51 -0.07 8.01
N ASN A 206 14.65 0.05 9.02
CA ASN A 206 14.36 -0.99 9.99
C ASN A 206 13.62 -2.21 9.41
N SER A 207 13.01 -2.10 8.21
CA SER A 207 12.25 -3.20 7.60
C SER A 207 12.11 -3.02 6.09
N ALA A 208 13.21 -3.10 5.36
CA ALA A 208 13.33 -2.79 3.93
C ALA A 208 13.57 -4.05 3.07
N ALA A 209 12.75 -5.10 3.24
CA ALA A 209 12.97 -6.39 2.58
C ALA A 209 13.07 -6.29 1.04
N MET A 210 12.22 -5.48 0.40
CA MET A 210 12.25 -5.28 -1.05
C MET A 210 13.54 -4.56 -1.50
N HIS A 211 13.95 -3.52 -0.78
CA HIS A 211 15.18 -2.77 -1.08
C HIS A 211 16.40 -3.71 -1.10
N TYR A 212 16.63 -4.43 -0.01
CA TYR A 212 17.77 -5.34 0.08
C TYR A 212 17.68 -6.54 -0.87
N SER A 213 16.46 -7.00 -1.19
CA SER A 213 16.27 -8.06 -2.19
C SER A 213 16.62 -7.59 -3.60
N LEU A 214 16.29 -6.34 -3.96
CA LEU A 214 16.66 -5.74 -5.24
C LEU A 214 18.17 -5.56 -5.35
N GLU A 215 18.85 -5.11 -4.28
CA GLU A 215 20.31 -5.02 -4.24
C GLU A 215 20.99 -6.38 -4.34
N ALA A 216 20.43 -7.41 -3.70
CA ALA A 216 20.94 -8.78 -3.74
C ALA A 216 20.69 -9.52 -5.07
N GLY A 217 19.81 -8.98 -5.94
CA GLY A 217 19.40 -9.62 -7.18
C GLY A 217 18.47 -10.83 -6.99
N ASN A 218 17.96 -11.07 -5.80
CA ASN A 218 17.00 -12.12 -5.45
C ASN A 218 16.31 -11.83 -4.11
N ILE A 219 15.17 -12.50 -3.87
CA ILE A 219 14.45 -12.35 -2.59
C ILE A 219 15.28 -12.94 -1.46
N ILE A 220 15.58 -12.12 -0.45
CA ILE A 220 16.33 -12.50 0.76
C ILE A 220 15.51 -12.24 2.03
N ASP A 221 15.78 -13.02 3.06
CA ASP A 221 15.29 -12.74 4.41
C ASP A 221 16.23 -11.72 5.09
N ILE A 222 15.65 -10.75 5.78
CA ILE A 222 16.39 -9.73 6.54
C ILE A 222 15.98 -9.77 8.02
N ASN A 223 16.78 -9.16 8.87
CA ASN A 223 16.36 -8.90 10.25
C ASN A 223 15.44 -7.67 10.27
N HIS A 224 14.21 -7.84 10.77
CA HIS A 224 13.22 -6.77 10.90
C HIS A 224 13.29 -6.16 12.29
N LEU A 225 13.49 -4.86 12.37
CA LEU A 225 13.40 -4.07 13.59
C LEU A 225 12.05 -3.35 13.67
N ALA A 226 11.76 -2.79 14.85
CA ALA A 226 10.55 -2.00 15.05
C ALA A 226 10.56 -0.73 14.18
N THR A 227 9.42 -0.41 13.57
CA THR A 227 9.23 0.80 12.77
C THR A 227 7.85 1.39 13.00
N ILE A 228 7.73 2.72 12.91
CA ILE A 228 6.43 3.40 12.87
C ILE A 228 5.63 3.00 11.64
N SER A 229 6.32 2.60 10.57
CA SER A 229 5.74 2.17 9.29
C SER A 229 5.31 0.70 9.30
N ASP A 230 4.46 0.30 10.25
CA ASP A 230 3.97 -1.08 10.35
C ASP A 230 3.22 -1.57 9.10
N GLY A 231 2.70 -0.66 8.29
CA GLY A 231 2.04 -0.98 7.01
C GLY A 231 2.98 -1.47 5.90
N THR A 232 4.29 -1.21 6.01
CA THR A 232 5.32 -1.67 5.07
C THR A 232 6.22 -2.76 5.64
N ALA A 233 6.15 -2.99 6.97
CA ALA A 233 7.03 -3.94 7.64
C ALA A 233 6.68 -5.39 7.34
N GLY A 234 7.69 -6.23 7.18
CA GLY A 234 7.57 -7.68 7.04
C GLY A 234 8.41 -8.28 5.93
N ALA A 235 8.56 -9.60 5.97
CA ALA A 235 9.28 -10.37 4.97
C ALA A 235 8.51 -10.46 3.66
N LEU A 236 9.22 -10.68 2.57
CA LEU A 236 8.62 -10.99 1.27
C LEU A 236 8.26 -12.48 1.18
N GLU A 237 7.19 -12.78 0.47
CA GLU A 237 6.89 -14.16 0.07
C GLU A 237 8.00 -14.64 -0.89
N LYS A 238 8.50 -15.89 -0.68
CA LYS A 238 9.64 -16.43 -1.43
C LYS A 238 9.49 -16.40 -2.95
N ASN A 239 8.26 -16.53 -3.45
CA ASN A 239 7.93 -16.52 -4.88
C ASN A 239 7.05 -15.32 -5.21
N SER A 240 7.35 -14.16 -4.61
CA SER A 240 6.55 -12.97 -4.86
C SER A 240 6.73 -12.45 -6.28
N ILE A 241 5.63 -12.37 -7.02
CA ILE A 241 5.62 -11.78 -8.37
C ILE A 241 5.97 -10.29 -8.32
N THR A 242 5.75 -9.63 -7.17
CA THR A 242 6.07 -8.21 -7.01
C THR A 242 7.58 -7.92 -7.06
N TYR A 243 8.45 -8.91 -6.79
CA TYR A 243 9.89 -8.73 -6.92
C TYR A 243 10.28 -8.35 -8.37
N GLU A 244 9.84 -9.14 -9.34
CA GLU A 244 10.11 -8.89 -10.76
C GLU A 244 9.47 -7.57 -11.24
N TYR A 245 8.27 -7.28 -10.75
CA TYR A 245 7.60 -6.02 -11.09
C TYR A 245 8.33 -4.81 -10.50
N CYS A 246 8.72 -4.86 -9.22
CA CYS A 246 9.51 -3.81 -8.58
C CYS A 246 10.85 -3.60 -9.31
N HIS A 247 11.57 -4.69 -9.63
CA HIS A 247 12.82 -4.63 -10.40
C HIS A 247 12.63 -3.94 -11.76
N SER A 248 11.47 -4.12 -12.40
CA SER A 248 11.20 -3.54 -13.73
C SER A 248 10.74 -2.08 -13.73
N VAL A 249 10.22 -1.57 -12.61
CA VAL A 249 9.60 -0.23 -12.57
C VAL A 249 10.33 0.77 -11.68
N ILE A 250 11.09 0.32 -10.67
CA ILE A 250 11.78 1.19 -9.73
C ILE A 250 13.05 1.74 -10.38
N ASP A 251 13.18 3.06 -10.41
CA ASP A 251 14.39 3.74 -10.90
C ASP A 251 15.38 4.00 -9.75
N GLU A 252 14.88 4.31 -8.56
CA GLU A 252 15.70 4.54 -7.38
C GLU A 252 15.01 3.99 -6.12
N SER A 253 15.79 3.40 -5.22
CA SER A 253 15.30 2.86 -3.94
C SER A 253 16.09 3.43 -2.79
N ILE A 254 15.39 4.07 -1.84
CA ILE A 254 16.00 4.80 -0.74
C ILE A 254 15.51 4.30 0.62
N LEU A 255 16.41 4.39 1.60
CA LEU A 255 16.14 4.06 3.00
C LEU A 255 15.92 5.32 3.84
N LEU A 256 14.94 5.25 4.72
CA LEU A 256 14.58 6.32 5.64
C LEU A 256 14.73 5.84 7.08
N THR A 257 15.39 6.66 7.90
CA THR A 257 15.46 6.44 9.35
C THR A 257 14.12 6.71 10.01
N GLU A 258 13.89 6.18 11.21
CA GLU A 258 12.67 6.48 11.97
C GLU A 258 12.53 7.99 12.23
N ASP A 259 13.62 8.70 12.53
CA ASP A 259 13.61 10.15 12.75
C ASP A 259 13.20 10.94 11.50
N GLU A 260 13.68 10.53 10.32
CA GLU A 260 13.24 11.12 9.04
C GLU A 260 11.74 10.89 8.81
N ILE A 261 11.24 9.68 9.10
CA ILE A 261 9.82 9.34 8.96
C ILE A 261 8.97 10.16 9.93
N PHE A 262 9.35 10.24 11.21
CA PHE A 262 8.66 11.06 12.22
C PHE A 262 8.63 12.53 11.81
N SER A 263 9.75 13.06 11.32
CA SER A 263 9.85 14.46 10.86
C SER A 263 8.93 14.71 9.66
N GLY A 264 8.92 13.80 8.68
CA GLY A 264 8.03 13.90 7.52
C GLY A 264 6.56 13.87 7.90
N MET A 265 6.18 12.98 8.84
CA MET A 265 4.80 12.90 9.35
C MET A 265 4.37 14.20 10.05
N ARG A 266 5.23 14.74 10.94
CA ARG A 266 4.95 16.01 11.65
C ARG A 266 4.80 17.17 10.68
N GLU A 267 5.72 17.31 9.73
CA GLU A 267 5.66 18.38 8.73
C GLU A 267 4.36 18.31 7.91
N PHE A 268 4.00 17.11 7.45
CA PHE A 268 2.77 16.93 6.69
C PHE A 268 1.52 17.26 7.52
N MET A 269 1.42 16.73 8.74
CA MET A 269 0.26 17.00 9.60
C MET A 269 0.12 18.48 9.96
N ASN A 270 1.23 19.17 10.18
CA ASN A 270 1.23 20.61 10.48
C ASN A 270 0.86 21.48 9.27
N SER A 271 1.30 21.08 8.07
CA SER A 271 1.11 21.89 6.86
C SER A 271 -0.21 21.60 6.14
N HIS A 272 -0.74 20.37 6.24
CA HIS A 272 -1.94 19.93 5.51
C HIS A 272 -3.15 19.65 6.42
N GLN A 273 -2.97 19.63 7.74
CA GLN A 273 -4.05 19.35 8.72
C GLN A 273 -4.75 18.02 8.50
N MET A 274 -4.00 17.02 8.01
CA MET A 274 -4.50 15.69 7.71
C MET A 274 -3.78 14.63 8.53
N MET A 275 -4.52 13.60 8.95
CA MET A 275 -3.94 12.44 9.62
C MET A 275 -3.39 11.44 8.59
N ILE A 276 -2.19 10.91 8.87
CA ILE A 276 -1.52 9.88 8.06
C ILE A 276 -0.92 8.80 8.95
N GLU A 277 -0.71 7.61 8.39
CA GLU A 277 0.02 6.52 9.03
C GLU A 277 1.53 6.56 8.69
N GLY A 278 2.34 5.80 9.44
CA GLY A 278 3.79 5.74 9.23
C GLY A 278 4.20 5.40 7.80
N ALA A 279 3.48 4.48 7.15
CA ALA A 279 3.77 4.13 5.75
C ALA A 279 3.64 5.32 4.78
N ALA A 280 2.67 6.22 5.00
CA ALA A 280 2.58 7.45 4.22
C ALA A 280 3.73 8.42 4.56
N GLY A 281 4.13 8.47 5.84
CA GLY A 281 5.28 9.23 6.30
C GLY A 281 6.59 8.86 5.61
N VAL A 282 6.78 7.57 5.27
CA VAL A 282 7.97 7.09 4.54
C VAL A 282 8.10 7.75 3.17
N ALA A 283 7.02 7.85 2.40
CA ALA A 283 7.05 8.49 1.07
C ALA A 283 7.31 10.00 1.18
N ILE A 284 6.76 10.65 2.19
CA ILE A 284 6.98 12.07 2.47
C ILE A 284 8.45 12.30 2.86
N ALA A 285 8.98 11.54 3.81
CA ALA A 285 10.39 11.61 4.22
C ALA A 285 11.33 11.37 3.04
N GLY A 286 10.98 10.43 2.16
CA GLY A 286 11.72 10.18 0.92
C GLY A 286 11.82 11.40 0.03
N PHE A 287 10.70 12.08 -0.21
CA PHE A 287 10.71 13.33 -0.96
C PHE A 287 11.55 14.40 -0.27
N LEU A 288 11.36 14.63 1.02
CA LEU A 288 12.10 15.66 1.77
C LEU A 288 13.61 15.41 1.73
N LYS A 289 14.06 14.16 1.80
CA LYS A 289 15.47 13.76 1.70
C LYS A 289 16.06 14.07 0.32
N MET A 290 15.29 13.90 -0.74
CA MET A 290 15.76 14.03 -2.12
C MET A 290 15.31 15.33 -2.80
N GLN A 291 14.53 16.20 -2.17
CA GLN A 291 13.84 17.33 -2.80
C GLN A 291 14.72 18.25 -3.66
N HIS A 292 15.99 18.41 -3.28
CA HIS A 292 16.94 19.24 -4.02
C HIS A 292 17.26 18.70 -5.44
N GLN A 293 17.03 17.43 -5.71
CA GLN A 293 17.23 16.80 -7.02
C GLN A 293 16.05 17.07 -7.97
N PHE A 294 14.90 17.51 -7.43
CA PHE A 294 13.65 17.68 -8.18
C PHE A 294 13.24 19.15 -8.35
N GLN A 295 14.17 20.10 -8.18
CA GLN A 295 13.88 21.52 -8.44
C GLN A 295 13.36 21.73 -9.86
N ASN A 296 12.29 22.54 -9.99
CA ASN A 296 11.54 22.81 -11.23
C ASN A 296 10.86 21.57 -11.85
N LYS A 297 10.78 20.45 -11.13
CA LYS A 297 10.07 19.21 -11.53
C LYS A 297 8.68 19.12 -10.92
N GLN A 298 7.81 18.33 -11.53
CA GLN A 298 6.52 17.98 -10.99
C GLN A 298 6.61 16.61 -10.29
N VAL A 299 6.37 16.60 -9.00
CA VAL A 299 6.53 15.44 -8.14
C VAL A 299 5.19 15.03 -7.56
N LEU A 300 4.89 13.74 -7.57
CA LEU A 300 3.75 13.15 -6.89
C LEU A 300 4.23 12.37 -5.66
N ILE A 301 3.59 12.59 -4.51
CA ILE A 301 3.79 11.76 -3.31
C ILE A 301 2.50 11.00 -3.03
N VAL A 302 2.59 9.67 -2.90
CA VAL A 302 1.44 8.83 -2.61
C VAL A 302 1.22 8.74 -1.10
N ILE A 303 0.16 9.38 -0.61
CA ILE A 303 -0.26 9.36 0.80
C ILE A 303 -1.11 8.10 1.01
N CYS A 304 -0.47 6.97 1.21
CA CYS A 304 -1.04 5.64 1.06
C CYS A 304 -2.10 5.24 2.10
N GLY A 305 -2.15 5.92 3.26
CA GLY A 305 -3.15 5.63 4.29
C GLY A 305 -3.07 6.52 5.53
N ALA A 306 -4.09 6.41 6.39
CA ALA A 306 -4.26 7.15 7.64
C ALA A 306 -4.45 6.26 8.88
N ASN A 307 -4.33 4.95 8.77
CA ASN A 307 -4.69 4.02 9.83
C ASN A 307 -3.61 3.92 10.92
N ILE A 308 -3.48 4.96 11.71
CA ILE A 308 -2.57 5.07 12.84
C ILE A 308 -3.34 4.95 14.17
N SER A 309 -2.75 4.33 15.20
CA SER A 309 -3.34 4.32 16.54
C SER A 309 -3.06 5.63 17.28
N SER A 310 -3.89 5.92 18.30
CA SER A 310 -3.73 7.13 19.12
C SER A 310 -2.36 7.15 19.83
N GLU A 311 -1.89 5.98 20.28
CA GLU A 311 -0.60 5.84 20.96
C GLU A 311 0.55 6.21 20.01
N LYS A 312 0.55 5.63 18.81
CA LYS A 312 1.56 5.97 17.78
C LYS A 312 1.46 7.42 17.31
N LEU A 313 0.24 7.95 17.22
CA LEU A 313 0.07 9.37 16.87
C LEU A 313 0.67 10.30 17.94
N MET A 314 0.46 9.99 19.22
CA MET A 314 1.10 10.76 20.32
C MET A 314 2.63 10.66 20.26
N GLU A 315 3.19 9.50 19.95
CA GLU A 315 4.63 9.32 19.75
C GLU A 315 5.17 10.20 18.60
N VAL A 316 4.43 10.31 17.50
CA VAL A 316 4.80 11.17 16.38
C VAL A 316 4.78 12.65 16.77
N LEU A 317 3.83 13.09 17.60
CA LEU A 317 3.61 14.48 17.95
C LEU A 317 4.44 14.95 19.17
N SER A 318 5.05 14.03 19.91
CA SER A 318 5.97 14.33 21.03
C SER A 318 7.38 14.65 20.52
#